data_6c0bb9de5cc70bd19a74456e1fb30f4a
#
_entry.id   6c0bb9de5cc70bd19a74456e1fb30f4a
#
_cell.length_a   1.000
_cell.length_b   1.000
_cell.length_c   1.000
_cell.angle_alpha   90.00
_cell.angle_beta   90.00
_cell.angle_gamma   90.00
#
_symmetry.space_group_name_H-M   'P 1'
#
loop_
_entity.id
_entity.type
_entity.pdbx_description
1 polymer ?
#
loop_
_entity_poly.entity_id
_entity_poly.type
_entity_poly.pdbx_seq_one_letter_code
_entity_poly.pdbx_strand_id
1 'polypeptide(L)'
;TTGLKNVGPDFLTSNPYRKDKTAIRIGDSAYNQNCARCHGLGGISGGIAPDLRYLPLGDEGDEVFLQRIRKGAVRDGRVYMPPFEGILSQEAMWTIRAWLETVHEE
;
A
#
# COMPACT_ATOMS: atom_id res chain seq x y z
N THR A 1 -11.27 -3.05 9.30
CA THR A 1 -11.23 -4.08 8.23
C THR A 1 -12.36 -5.11 8.34
N THR A 2 -13.57 -4.61 8.64
CA THR A 2 -14.77 -5.45 8.72
C THR A 2 -15.01 -6.14 7.37
N GLY A 3 -15.26 -7.45 7.40
CA GLY A 3 -15.49 -8.23 6.19
C GLY A 3 -14.24 -8.85 5.59
N LEU A 4 -13.08 -8.65 6.21
CA LEU A 4 -11.83 -9.25 5.77
C LEU A 4 -11.38 -10.36 6.70
N LYS A 5 -10.73 -11.36 6.11
CA LYS A 5 -10.14 -12.45 6.87
C LYS A 5 -8.89 -11.93 7.59
N ASN A 6 -8.78 -12.23 8.88
CA ASN A 6 -7.59 -11.90 9.66
C ASN A 6 -6.43 -12.80 9.25
N VAL A 7 -5.23 -12.22 9.07
CA VAL A 7 -4.07 -12.96 8.57
C VAL A 7 -3.05 -13.31 9.66
N GLY A 8 -3.31 -12.95 10.91
CA GLY A 8 -2.42 -13.28 12.01
C GLY A 8 -1.31 -12.27 12.23
N PRO A 9 -0.38 -12.54 13.18
CA PRO A 9 0.63 -11.56 13.60
C PRO A 9 1.84 -11.45 12.68
N ASP A 10 2.15 -12.48 11.89
CA ASP A 10 3.33 -12.48 11.03
C ASP A 10 3.03 -11.86 9.68
N PHE A 11 3.97 -11.07 9.14
CA PHE A 11 3.80 -10.48 7.81
C PHE A 11 3.88 -11.54 6.73
N LEU A 12 2.89 -11.52 5.84
CA LEU A 12 2.88 -12.38 4.66
C LEU A 12 3.79 -11.79 3.59
N THR A 13 4.17 -12.61 2.62
CA THR A 13 5.01 -12.18 1.49
C THR A 13 4.21 -11.91 0.23
N SER A 14 2.95 -12.30 0.21
CA SER A 14 2.04 -12.08 -0.92
C SER A 14 0.72 -11.53 -0.40
N ASN A 15 0.05 -10.74 -1.22
CA ASN A 15 -1.23 -10.14 -0.84
C ASN A 15 -2.32 -11.22 -0.72
N PRO A 16 -2.87 -11.43 0.50
CA PRO A 16 -3.93 -12.41 0.69
C PRO A 16 -5.28 -11.98 0.12
N TYR A 17 -5.42 -10.70 -0.25
CA TYR A 17 -6.68 -10.12 -0.70
C TYR A 17 -6.67 -9.74 -2.18
N ARG A 18 -5.79 -10.34 -2.98
CA ARG A 18 -5.68 -10.01 -4.39
C ARG A 18 -7.03 -10.19 -5.09
N LYS A 19 -7.49 -9.13 -5.77
CA LYS A 19 -8.78 -9.08 -6.47
C LYS A 19 -10.00 -9.20 -5.59
N ASP A 20 -9.86 -9.13 -4.27
CA ASP A 20 -10.98 -9.13 -3.35
C ASP A 20 -11.68 -7.76 -3.39
N LYS A 21 -12.94 -7.72 -3.80
CA LYS A 21 -13.69 -6.47 -3.98
C LYS A 21 -13.86 -5.67 -2.69
N THR A 22 -14.07 -6.37 -1.56
CA THR A 22 -14.18 -5.72 -0.26
C THR A 22 -12.86 -5.06 0.11
N ALA A 23 -11.75 -5.79 -0.07
CA ALA A 23 -10.42 -5.28 0.22
C ALA A 23 -10.08 -4.08 -0.66
N ILE A 24 -10.42 -4.14 -1.95
CA ILE A 24 -10.18 -3.04 -2.89
C ILE A 24 -10.90 -1.77 -2.43
N ARG A 25 -12.16 -1.89 -2.02
CA ARG A 25 -12.94 -0.75 -1.53
C ARG A 25 -12.35 -0.15 -0.26
N ILE A 26 -11.95 -1.00 0.68
CA ILE A 26 -11.32 -0.57 1.93
C ILE A 26 -9.98 0.09 1.62
N GLY A 27 -9.22 -0.49 0.70
CA GLY A 27 -7.90 0.02 0.30
C GLY A 27 -7.97 1.38 -0.36
N ASP A 28 -8.99 1.63 -1.18
CA ASP A 28 -9.21 2.93 -1.78
C ASP A 28 -9.35 4.01 -0.70
N SER A 29 -10.20 3.77 0.29
CA SER A 29 -10.40 4.69 1.41
C SER A 29 -9.12 4.86 2.24
N ALA A 30 -8.44 3.76 2.57
CA ALA A 30 -7.22 3.79 3.37
C ALA A 30 -6.10 4.53 2.64
N TYR A 31 -5.97 4.32 1.32
CA TYR A 31 -4.98 5.03 0.51
C TYR A 31 -5.24 6.54 0.56
N ASN A 32 -6.48 6.95 0.35
CA ASN A 32 -6.82 8.38 0.35
C ASN A 32 -6.57 9.04 1.69
N GLN A 33 -6.73 8.31 2.78
CA GLN A 33 -6.51 8.85 4.13
C GLN A 33 -5.03 8.95 4.49
N ASN A 34 -4.19 8.04 3.98
CA ASN A 34 -2.82 7.88 4.47
C ASN A 34 -1.73 8.15 3.43
N CYS A 35 -2.00 8.00 2.16
CA CYS A 35 -0.97 7.98 1.11
C CYS A 35 -1.14 9.08 0.08
N ALA A 36 -2.37 9.47 -0.25
CA ALA A 36 -2.64 10.37 -1.36
C ALA A 36 -2.02 11.74 -1.20
N ARG A 37 -1.79 12.20 0.02
CA ARG A 37 -1.18 13.49 0.28
C ARG A 37 0.18 13.63 -0.41
N CYS A 38 0.97 12.55 -0.46
CA CYS A 38 2.28 12.54 -1.11
C CYS A 38 2.25 11.84 -2.46
N HIS A 39 1.54 10.72 -2.56
CA HIS A 39 1.52 9.89 -3.78
C HIS A 39 0.43 10.29 -4.78
N GLY A 40 -0.46 11.20 -4.41
CA GLY A 40 -1.49 11.73 -5.30
C GLY A 40 -2.77 10.91 -5.30
N LEU A 41 -3.88 11.57 -5.67
CA LEU A 41 -5.17 10.91 -5.81
C LEU A 41 -5.11 9.90 -6.97
N GLY A 42 -5.78 8.76 -6.79
CA GLY A 42 -5.78 7.70 -7.81
C GLY A 42 -4.43 7.05 -8.04
N GLY A 43 -3.45 7.31 -7.17
CA GLY A 43 -2.08 6.80 -7.33
C GLY A 43 -1.23 7.63 -8.28
N ILE A 44 -1.79 8.68 -8.87
CA ILE A 44 -1.11 9.53 -9.84
C ILE A 44 -0.26 10.55 -9.10
N SER A 45 1.06 10.42 -9.19
CA SER A 45 1.97 11.29 -8.47
C SER A 45 1.94 12.73 -8.98
N GLY A 46 1.94 13.69 -8.04
CA GLY A 46 2.16 15.09 -8.35
C GLY A 46 3.62 15.52 -8.34
N GLY A 47 4.54 14.55 -8.24
CA GLY A 47 5.98 14.80 -8.25
C GLY A 47 6.65 14.80 -6.88
N ILE A 48 5.88 14.71 -5.79
CA ILE A 48 6.42 14.68 -4.42
C ILE A 48 7.00 13.30 -4.08
N ALA A 49 6.29 12.24 -4.49
CA ALA A 49 6.65 10.85 -4.20
C ALA A 49 6.49 10.02 -5.47
N PRO A 50 7.06 8.79 -5.53
CA PRO A 50 6.92 7.95 -6.72
C PRO A 50 5.47 7.66 -7.07
N ASP A 51 5.21 7.53 -8.36
CA ASP A 51 3.90 7.20 -8.90
C ASP A 51 3.65 5.70 -8.70
N LEU A 52 2.70 5.36 -7.83
CA LEU A 52 2.48 3.98 -7.41
C LEU A 52 1.77 3.13 -8.47
N ARG A 53 1.26 3.74 -9.54
CA ARG A 53 0.62 2.98 -10.63
C ARG A 53 1.63 2.10 -11.37
N TYR A 54 2.93 2.39 -11.26
CA TYR A 54 3.99 1.66 -11.96
C TYR A 54 4.60 0.54 -11.14
N LEU A 55 4.12 0.27 -9.91
CA LEU A 55 4.56 -0.91 -9.17
C LEU A 55 4.19 -2.17 -9.96
N PRO A 56 5.12 -3.16 -10.06
CA PRO A 56 4.80 -4.41 -10.75
C PRO A 56 3.59 -5.10 -10.11
N LEU A 57 2.81 -5.80 -10.93
CA LEU A 57 1.73 -6.64 -10.42
C LEU A 57 2.30 -7.90 -9.77
N GLY A 58 1.51 -8.54 -8.93
CA GLY A 58 1.86 -9.81 -8.33
C GLY A 58 2.87 -9.71 -7.20
N ASP A 59 3.53 -10.83 -6.93
CA ASP A 59 4.41 -10.98 -5.76
C ASP A 59 5.60 -10.02 -5.78
N GLU A 60 6.14 -9.72 -6.94
CA GLU A 60 7.28 -8.80 -7.08
C GLU A 60 6.92 -7.42 -6.55
N GLY A 61 5.78 -6.89 -6.97
CA GLY A 61 5.32 -5.59 -6.47
C GLY A 61 4.87 -5.64 -5.02
N ASP A 62 4.34 -6.78 -4.57
CA ASP A 62 3.96 -6.97 -3.18
C ASP A 62 5.16 -6.82 -2.26
N GLU A 63 6.29 -7.41 -2.62
CA GLU A 63 7.51 -7.33 -1.81
C GLU A 63 8.00 -5.88 -1.69
N VAL A 64 8.08 -5.18 -2.82
CA VAL A 64 8.51 -3.77 -2.84
C VAL A 64 7.57 -2.91 -2.01
N PHE A 65 6.26 -3.09 -2.20
CA PHE A 65 5.24 -2.34 -1.48
C PHE A 65 5.34 -2.56 0.03
N LEU A 66 5.40 -3.82 0.45
CA LEU A 66 5.40 -4.14 1.89
C LEU A 66 6.62 -3.57 2.60
N GLN A 67 7.80 -3.73 2.00
CA GLN A 67 9.03 -3.19 2.57
C GLN A 67 8.93 -1.68 2.78
N ARG A 68 8.45 -0.99 1.77
CA ARG A 68 8.38 0.48 1.81
C ARG A 68 7.35 0.99 2.80
N ILE A 69 6.15 0.40 2.83
CA ILE A 69 5.09 0.88 3.72
C ILE A 69 5.41 0.58 5.19
N ARG A 70 6.07 -0.54 5.46
CA ARG A 70 6.46 -0.89 6.83
C ARG A 70 7.56 0.02 7.35
N LYS A 71 8.60 0.25 6.55
CA LYS A 71 9.86 0.90 6.99
C LYS A 71 9.91 2.38 6.66
N GLY A 72 9.12 2.84 5.69
CA GLY A 72 9.20 4.21 5.21
C GLY A 72 10.44 4.46 4.38
N ALA A 73 10.80 5.72 4.20
CA ALA A 73 11.99 6.12 3.46
C ALA A 73 12.68 7.26 4.19
N VAL A 74 13.96 7.07 4.49
CA VAL A 74 14.81 8.07 5.13
C VAL A 74 16.02 8.31 4.22
N ARG A 75 16.33 9.58 3.94
CA ARG A 75 17.49 9.98 3.13
C ARG A 75 18.16 11.15 3.82
N ASP A 76 19.49 11.05 4.00
CA ASP A 76 20.29 12.14 4.59
C ASP A 76 19.71 12.64 5.92
N GLY A 77 19.21 11.71 6.75
CA GLY A 77 18.61 12.02 8.05
C GLY A 77 17.21 12.59 7.98
N ARG A 78 16.60 12.69 6.80
CA ARG A 78 15.24 13.21 6.64
C ARG A 78 14.26 12.08 6.33
N VAL A 79 13.08 12.16 6.95
CA VAL A 79 12.01 11.20 6.70
C VAL A 79 11.21 11.70 5.48
N TYR A 80 11.33 10.98 4.35
CA TYR A 80 10.55 11.26 3.14
C TYR A 80 9.21 10.53 3.15
N MET A 81 9.18 9.34 3.74
CA MET A 81 7.95 8.60 3.94
C MET A 81 7.99 8.01 5.35
N PRO A 82 6.98 8.26 6.20
CA PRO A 82 6.98 7.69 7.54
C PRO A 82 6.74 6.18 7.48
N PRO A 83 7.26 5.41 8.44
CA PRO A 83 6.95 3.99 8.53
C PRO A 83 5.54 3.79 9.05
N PHE A 84 4.76 2.91 8.41
CA PHE A 84 3.39 2.64 8.83
C PHE A 84 3.25 1.37 9.67
N GLU A 85 4.33 0.63 9.88
CA GLU A 85 4.32 -0.51 10.79
C GLU A 85 3.99 0.01 12.20
N GLY A 86 2.96 -0.58 12.83
CA GLY A 86 2.47 -0.11 14.13
C GLY A 86 1.40 0.98 14.03
N ILE A 87 1.22 1.59 12.85
CA ILE A 87 0.18 2.60 12.60
C ILE A 87 -0.99 1.96 11.85
N LEU A 88 -0.68 1.19 10.80
CA LEU A 88 -1.66 0.44 10.03
C LEU A 88 -1.46 -1.05 10.30
N SER A 89 -2.57 -1.79 10.38
CA SER A 89 -2.51 -3.25 10.48
C SER A 89 -2.00 -3.83 9.16
N GLN A 90 -1.50 -5.07 9.21
CA GLN A 90 -1.11 -5.77 7.98
C GLN A 90 -2.29 -5.88 7.02
N GLU A 91 -3.49 -6.15 7.55
CA GLU A 91 -4.69 -6.23 6.74
C GLU A 91 -4.95 -4.93 5.98
N ALA A 92 -4.84 -3.79 6.68
CA ALA A 92 -5.02 -2.49 6.04
C ALA A 92 -3.97 -2.24 4.95
N MET A 93 -2.71 -2.59 5.21
CA MET A 93 -1.64 -2.46 4.21
C MET A 93 -1.97 -3.26 2.95
N TRP A 94 -2.41 -4.51 3.11
CA TRP A 94 -2.72 -5.36 1.96
C TRP A 94 -3.98 -4.90 1.20
N THR A 95 -4.93 -4.26 1.87
CA THR A 95 -6.07 -3.66 1.16
C THR A 95 -5.62 -2.52 0.26
N ILE A 96 -4.69 -1.70 0.72
CA ILE A 96 -4.12 -0.62 -0.09
C ILE A 96 -3.42 -1.21 -1.32
N ARG A 97 -2.65 -2.28 -1.14
CA ARG A 97 -1.99 -2.97 -2.25
C ARG A 97 -3.00 -3.52 -3.25
N ALA A 98 -4.09 -4.13 -2.75
CA ALA A 98 -5.14 -4.67 -3.63
C ALA A 98 -5.74 -3.56 -4.49
N TRP A 99 -6.00 -2.40 -3.90
CA TRP A 99 -6.51 -1.25 -4.63
C TRP A 99 -5.49 -0.73 -5.66
N LEU A 100 -4.21 -0.64 -5.27
CA LEU A 100 -3.16 -0.15 -6.18
C LEU A 100 -3.05 -1.00 -7.44
N GLU A 101 -3.29 -2.31 -7.34
CA GLU A 101 -3.27 -3.16 -8.51
C GLU A 101 -4.40 -2.82 -9.50
N THR A 102 -5.50 -2.22 -9.04
CA THR A 102 -6.59 -1.81 -9.93
C THR A 102 -6.25 -0.59 -10.77
N VAL A 103 -5.28 0.22 -10.34
CA VAL A 103 -4.87 1.43 -11.05
C VAL A 103 -3.51 1.28 -11.74
N HIS A 104 -3.00 0.06 -11.83
CA HIS A 104 -1.71 -0.23 -12.45
C HIS A 104 -1.63 0.30 -13.89
N GLU A 105 -0.51 0.94 -14.21
CA GLU A 105 -0.15 1.40 -15.55
C GLU A 105 1.12 0.69 -16.02
N GLU A 106 1.19 0.38 -17.29
CA GLU A 106 2.35 -0.29 -17.88
C GLU A 106 3.32 0.67 -18.55
#